data_06742f04ea4974031a6c9ce1e24d3627
#
_entry.id   06742f04ea4974031a6c9ce1e24d3627
#
_cell.length_a   1.000
_cell.length_b   1.000
_cell.length_c   1.000
_cell.angle_alpha   90.00
_cell.angle_beta   90.00
_cell.angle_gamma   90.00
#
_symmetry.space_group_name_H-M   'P 1'
#
loop_
_entity.id
_entity.type
_entity.pdbx_description
1 polymer ?
#
loop_
_entity_poly.entity_id
_entity_poly.type
_entity_poly.pdbx_seq_one_letter_code
_entity_poly.pdbx_strand_id
1 'polypeptide(L)'
;MNSFSARLRSGASRNRFAAVAATTGLVLGLTAACGSSGGSASSSAGSGVIHVLVYGDAGNTVEKQIVDTFNKTSKVKAVLDTIPGADYQSKLNTIINTPQAPDVFFNWGGGSIAPYVKHNLLLPLDDMIAKDPGLKSNFLPSVFNTAVIDGKSYGVPMRGTQPVLLFNNKKVLASAGLSVPKTWDDLINDVKVLKGKGITPIALGGGDQWPTLMWFEYVFDRLAGPDLFRKALAGDKSAWSGADSGKALGMLKQLTDAGAFGSNFDSVKFTDGGSPALLAKGKAAFELMGSWEYSTQQSGNPDFAKNDLGYSAFPSVQGGKGDPKDVVGNTNNFYSVLKKTKHPDAVAAFLKLMYSDEFVKAQLGIGNLPTTTNTANFLSTSASPDYSQFQFNLVKQAPSFQLSWDQAYPPAAATPLHTAIQKFFDGKTDADGFIHAMQSLSNS
;
A
#
# COMPACT_ATOMS: atom_id res chain seq x y z
N MET A 1 12.56 -22.40 59.87
CA MET A 1 11.66 -22.00 60.98
C MET A 1 10.75 -20.91 60.45
N ASN A 2 9.47 -21.17 60.63
CA ASN A 2 8.27 -20.35 60.37
C ASN A 2 7.80 -20.16 58.92
N SER A 3 6.93 -21.05 58.63
CA SER A 3 5.79 -21.07 57.74
C SER A 3 4.74 -20.00 58.11
N PHE A 4 4.10 -19.41 57.11
CA PHE A 4 2.70 -18.95 57.23
C PHE A 4 1.95 -19.23 55.91
N SER A 5 1.03 -20.19 56.02
CA SER A 5 -0.03 -20.46 55.09
C SER A 5 -1.23 -19.54 55.37
N ALA A 6 -1.86 -18.99 54.38
CA ALA A 6 -3.21 -18.42 54.51
C ALA A 6 -4.09 -18.81 53.29
N ARG A 7 -5.22 -19.35 53.68
CA ARG A 7 -6.19 -20.11 52.89
C ARG A 7 -7.09 -19.25 52.00
N LEU A 8 -7.51 -19.90 50.91
CA LEU A 8 -8.68 -19.62 50.07
C LEU A 8 -9.96 -19.28 50.86
N ARG A 9 -10.72 -18.33 50.36
CA ARG A 9 -12.20 -18.33 50.52
C ARG A 9 -12.86 -18.04 49.17
N SER A 10 -13.58 -19.01 48.70
CA SER A 10 -14.58 -19.00 47.61
C SER A 10 -15.81 -18.20 48.01
N GLY A 11 -16.29 -17.35 47.14
CA GLY A 11 -17.58 -16.70 47.24
C GLY A 11 -18.35 -16.81 45.93
N ALA A 12 -19.19 -17.82 45.81
CA ALA A 12 -20.15 -17.97 44.74
C ALA A 12 -21.37 -17.08 45.02
N SER A 13 -21.69 -16.19 44.11
CA SER A 13 -22.96 -15.46 44.06
C SER A 13 -23.76 -15.89 42.83
N ARG A 14 -24.80 -16.66 43.10
CA ARG A 14 -25.88 -17.01 42.18
C ARG A 14 -26.84 -15.84 42.08
N ASN A 15 -27.08 -15.28 40.92
CA ASN A 15 -28.27 -14.46 40.69
C ASN A 15 -29.15 -15.08 39.60
N ARG A 16 -30.43 -15.17 40.02
CA ARG A 16 -31.55 -15.88 39.39
C ARG A 16 -32.08 -15.09 38.20
N PHE A 17 -32.43 -15.84 37.17
CA PHE A 17 -33.28 -15.40 36.06
C PHE A 17 -34.72 -15.16 36.56
N ALA A 18 -35.30 -14.02 36.16
CA ALA A 18 -36.74 -13.81 36.17
C ALA A 18 -37.21 -13.65 34.70
N ALA A 19 -37.94 -14.62 34.23
CA ALA A 19 -38.68 -14.56 32.99
C ALA A 19 -40.00 -13.82 33.21
N VAL A 20 -40.30 -12.88 32.33
CA VAL A 20 -41.67 -12.33 32.21
C VAL A 20 -42.13 -12.58 30.77
N ALA A 21 -43.11 -13.47 30.66
CA ALA A 21 -43.92 -13.66 29.46
C ALA A 21 -45.11 -12.70 29.50
N ALA A 22 -45.38 -12.02 28.43
CA ALA A 22 -46.67 -11.37 28.20
C ALA A 22 -47.12 -11.64 26.76
N THR A 23 -48.21 -12.35 26.67
CA THR A 23 -48.99 -12.76 25.54
C THR A 23 -50.02 -11.69 25.13
N THR A 24 -50.45 -11.83 23.87
CA THR A 24 -51.74 -11.50 23.26
C THR A 24 -51.91 -10.17 22.52
N GLY A 25 -52.39 -10.35 21.27
CA GLY A 25 -53.19 -9.38 20.54
C GLY A 25 -53.20 -9.55 19.03
N LEU A 26 -53.94 -10.56 18.55
CA LEU A 26 -54.26 -10.76 17.15
C LEU A 26 -55.47 -9.90 16.77
N VAL A 27 -55.35 -9.01 15.75
CA VAL A 27 -56.53 -8.45 15.05
C VAL A 27 -56.30 -8.53 13.54
N LEU A 28 -57.05 -9.42 12.90
CA LEU A 28 -57.27 -9.43 11.46
C LEU A 28 -58.18 -8.29 11.02
N GLY A 29 -57.79 -7.58 10.00
CA GLY A 29 -58.64 -6.67 9.27
C GLY A 29 -58.41 -6.80 7.77
N LEU A 30 -59.17 -7.66 7.10
CA LEU A 30 -59.32 -7.69 5.65
C LEU A 30 -60.19 -6.52 5.20
N THR A 31 -59.72 -5.69 4.30
CA THR A 31 -60.57 -4.97 3.35
C THR A 31 -59.95 -5.02 1.98
N ALA A 32 -60.59 -5.76 1.11
CA ALA A 32 -60.37 -5.71 -0.33
C ALA A 32 -61.01 -4.44 -0.90
N ALA A 33 -60.24 -3.72 -1.70
CA ALA A 33 -60.80 -2.76 -2.65
C ALA A 33 -59.99 -2.81 -3.95
N CYS A 34 -60.63 -3.38 -4.97
CA CYS A 34 -60.17 -3.28 -6.35
C CYS A 34 -60.36 -1.85 -6.85
N GLY A 35 -59.31 -1.26 -7.41
CA GLY A 35 -59.34 -0.01 -8.13
C GLY A 35 -58.23 -0.02 -9.19
N SER A 36 -58.61 -0.39 -10.43
CA SER A 36 -57.79 -0.27 -11.61
C SER A 36 -57.65 1.18 -12.00
N SER A 37 -56.46 1.75 -11.97
CA SER A 37 -56.09 2.89 -12.80
C SER A 37 -54.60 2.79 -13.16
N GLY A 38 -54.37 2.71 -14.48
CA GLY A 38 -53.03 2.69 -15.07
C GLY A 38 -52.28 3.98 -14.71
N GLY A 39 -51.29 3.81 -13.84
CA GLY A 39 -50.31 4.83 -13.54
C GLY A 39 -48.97 4.33 -14.04
N SER A 40 -48.39 5.06 -14.99
CA SER A 40 -47.00 4.87 -15.42
C SER A 40 -46.11 4.70 -14.21
N ALA A 41 -45.45 3.55 -14.09
CA ALA A 41 -44.40 3.36 -13.14
C ALA A 41 -43.26 4.33 -13.45
N SER A 42 -43.33 5.53 -12.85
CA SER A 42 -42.12 6.34 -12.68
C SER A 42 -41.21 5.48 -11.80
N SER A 43 -40.21 4.94 -12.44
CA SER A 43 -39.06 4.36 -11.72
C SER A 43 -38.60 5.42 -10.71
N SER A 44 -38.95 5.24 -9.45
CA SER A 44 -38.31 5.94 -8.35
C SER A 44 -36.81 5.63 -8.48
N ALA A 45 -36.08 6.63 -9.02
CA ALA A 45 -34.62 6.57 -9.04
C ALA A 45 -34.18 6.44 -7.57
N GLY A 46 -33.83 5.21 -7.18
CA GLY A 46 -33.78 4.79 -5.80
C GLY A 46 -32.70 5.49 -5.01
N SER A 47 -33.05 5.84 -3.81
CA SER A 47 -32.10 6.00 -2.71
C SER A 47 -31.37 4.67 -2.53
N GLY A 48 -30.10 4.59 -2.90
CA GLY A 48 -29.24 3.42 -2.75
C GLY A 48 -27.95 3.82 -2.06
N VAL A 49 -27.16 2.82 -1.71
CA VAL A 49 -25.82 3.01 -1.11
C VAL A 49 -24.83 2.21 -1.93
N ILE A 50 -23.65 2.79 -2.18
CA ILE A 50 -22.46 2.10 -2.64
C ILE A 50 -21.45 2.02 -1.50
N HIS A 51 -20.87 0.87 -1.30
CA HIS A 51 -19.81 0.62 -0.32
C HIS A 51 -18.44 0.74 -0.98
N VAL A 52 -17.60 1.64 -0.48
CA VAL A 52 -16.24 1.89 -0.96
C VAL A 52 -15.27 1.43 0.12
N LEU A 53 -14.61 0.31 -0.12
CA LEU A 53 -13.67 -0.29 0.81
C LEU A 53 -12.25 0.21 0.54
N VAL A 54 -11.58 0.70 1.58
CA VAL A 54 -10.24 1.27 1.48
C VAL A 54 -9.27 0.67 2.48
N TYR A 55 -7.99 0.75 2.11
CA TYR A 55 -6.86 0.44 2.97
C TYR A 55 -6.71 1.52 4.05
N GLY A 56 -6.67 1.10 5.33
CA GLY A 56 -6.64 2.00 6.47
C GLY A 56 -5.24 2.54 6.77
N ASP A 57 -5.00 3.79 6.36
CA ASP A 57 -3.79 4.57 6.61
C ASP A 57 -4.07 6.08 6.57
N ALA A 58 -3.01 6.91 6.53
CA ALA A 58 -3.12 8.36 6.47
C ALA A 58 -3.85 8.89 5.22
N GLY A 59 -3.93 8.10 4.14
CA GLY A 59 -4.66 8.44 2.90
C GLY A 59 -6.17 8.56 3.08
N ASN A 60 -6.72 7.97 4.13
CA ASN A 60 -8.17 7.93 4.37
C ASN A 60 -8.81 9.32 4.54
N THR A 61 -8.03 10.34 4.89
CA THR A 61 -8.53 11.72 4.96
C THR A 61 -9.01 12.23 3.61
N VAL A 62 -8.28 11.95 2.53
CA VAL A 62 -8.66 12.32 1.16
C VAL A 62 -9.84 11.49 0.68
N GLU A 63 -9.82 10.19 0.93
CA GLU A 63 -10.90 9.28 0.53
C GLU A 63 -12.22 9.67 1.19
N LYS A 64 -12.19 10.05 2.47
CA LYS A 64 -13.36 10.58 3.18
C LYS A 64 -13.85 11.88 2.56
N GLN A 65 -12.96 12.83 2.27
CA GLN A 65 -13.31 14.09 1.61
C GLN A 65 -14.02 13.85 0.28
N ILE A 66 -13.52 12.91 -0.53
CA ILE A 66 -14.12 12.61 -1.84
C ILE A 66 -15.49 11.93 -1.69
N VAL A 67 -15.64 11.03 -0.73
CA VAL A 67 -16.96 10.44 -0.40
C VAL A 67 -17.94 11.53 0.05
N ASP A 68 -17.51 12.44 0.92
CA ASP A 68 -18.33 13.58 1.35
C ASP A 68 -18.72 14.47 0.15
N THR A 69 -17.80 14.73 -0.78
CA THR A 69 -18.08 15.50 -2.01
C THR A 69 -19.07 14.78 -2.92
N PHE A 70 -18.89 13.48 -3.15
CA PHE A 70 -19.84 12.65 -3.89
C PHE A 70 -21.25 12.73 -3.28
N ASN A 71 -21.33 12.61 -1.96
CA ASN A 71 -22.58 12.57 -1.21
C ASN A 71 -23.37 13.89 -1.24
N LYS A 72 -22.73 15.04 -1.54
CA LYS A 72 -23.42 16.32 -1.67
C LYS A 72 -24.34 16.36 -2.89
N THR A 73 -23.95 15.71 -3.98
CA THR A 73 -24.63 15.84 -5.29
C THR A 73 -25.33 14.55 -5.74
N SER A 74 -24.88 13.38 -5.26
CA SER A 74 -25.44 12.09 -5.67
C SER A 74 -26.70 11.71 -4.88
N LYS A 75 -27.69 11.14 -5.56
CA LYS A 75 -28.87 10.52 -4.93
C LYS A 75 -28.52 9.19 -4.25
N VAL A 76 -27.68 8.38 -4.90
CA VAL A 76 -27.07 7.18 -4.30
C VAL A 76 -25.91 7.63 -3.44
N LYS A 77 -25.90 7.23 -2.16
CA LYS A 77 -24.86 7.66 -1.23
C LYS A 77 -23.68 6.67 -1.23
N ALA A 78 -22.48 7.18 -1.00
CA ALA A 78 -21.29 6.35 -0.76
C ALA A 78 -21.03 6.24 0.74
N VAL A 79 -20.66 5.04 1.18
CA VAL A 79 -20.16 4.77 2.55
C VAL A 79 -18.71 4.31 2.41
N LEU A 80 -17.82 4.94 3.17
CA LEU A 80 -16.41 4.57 3.23
C LEU A 80 -16.22 3.49 4.30
N ASP A 81 -15.86 2.30 3.88
CA ASP A 81 -15.50 1.19 4.75
C ASP A 81 -13.98 1.10 4.81
N THR A 82 -13.42 1.09 6.02
CA THR A 82 -11.96 1.07 6.22
C THR A 82 -11.54 -0.20 6.93
N ILE A 83 -10.55 -0.90 6.39
CA ILE A 83 -9.87 -2.02 7.04
C ILE A 83 -8.43 -1.61 7.35
N PRO A 84 -7.94 -1.79 8.61
CA PRO A 84 -6.53 -1.53 8.95
C PRO A 84 -5.58 -2.24 8.00
N GLY A 85 -4.50 -1.54 7.60
CA GLY A 85 -3.61 -1.98 6.53
C GLY A 85 -3.06 -3.40 6.71
N ALA A 86 -2.64 -3.77 7.93
CA ALA A 86 -2.11 -5.10 8.22
C ALA A 86 -3.10 -6.25 7.94
N ASP A 87 -4.41 -5.98 8.06
CA ASP A 87 -5.48 -6.96 7.88
C ASP A 87 -6.16 -6.90 6.53
N TYR A 88 -5.85 -5.88 5.71
CA TYR A 88 -6.65 -5.52 4.53
C TYR A 88 -6.83 -6.68 3.56
N GLN A 89 -5.72 -7.27 3.09
CA GLN A 89 -5.77 -8.34 2.08
C GLN A 89 -6.48 -9.59 2.60
N SER A 90 -6.24 -9.98 3.85
CA SER A 90 -6.87 -11.13 4.47
C SER A 90 -8.37 -10.94 4.61
N LYS A 91 -8.80 -9.78 5.10
CA LYS A 91 -10.23 -9.47 5.25
C LYS A 91 -10.93 -9.31 3.90
N LEU A 92 -10.29 -8.64 2.92
CA LEU A 92 -10.84 -8.54 1.57
C LEU A 92 -11.13 -9.94 0.98
N ASN A 93 -10.16 -10.85 1.05
CA ASN A 93 -10.34 -12.24 0.57
C ASN A 93 -11.49 -12.96 1.26
N THR A 94 -11.71 -12.66 2.53
CA THR A 94 -12.81 -13.27 3.30
C THR A 94 -14.17 -12.74 2.87
N ILE A 95 -14.31 -11.43 2.63
CA ILE A 95 -15.61 -10.79 2.41
C ILE A 95 -16.01 -10.70 0.94
N ILE A 96 -15.07 -10.77 0.00
CA ILE A 96 -15.31 -10.43 -1.42
C ILE A 96 -16.41 -11.28 -2.09
N ASN A 97 -16.61 -12.51 -1.62
CA ASN A 97 -17.64 -13.44 -2.11
C ASN A 97 -18.88 -13.51 -1.21
N THR A 98 -19.01 -12.62 -0.24
CA THR A 98 -20.13 -12.60 0.72
C THR A 98 -21.14 -11.48 0.42
N PRO A 99 -22.30 -11.44 1.08
CA PRO A 99 -23.22 -10.31 1.00
C PRO A 99 -22.62 -8.99 1.49
N GLN A 100 -21.56 -9.03 2.33
CA GLN A 100 -20.85 -7.86 2.87
C GLN A 100 -19.76 -7.32 1.95
N ALA A 101 -19.56 -7.93 0.77
CA ALA A 101 -18.55 -7.42 -0.16
C ALA A 101 -18.92 -6.02 -0.67
N PRO A 102 -17.93 -5.12 -0.81
CA PRO A 102 -18.14 -3.75 -1.26
C PRO A 102 -18.58 -3.68 -2.72
N ASP A 103 -19.00 -2.50 -3.19
CA ASP A 103 -19.18 -2.21 -4.61
C ASP A 103 -17.85 -1.86 -5.28
N VAL A 104 -17.04 -1.08 -4.57
CA VAL A 104 -15.72 -0.58 -4.99
C VAL A 104 -14.69 -0.91 -3.92
N PHE A 105 -13.50 -1.33 -4.31
CA PHE A 105 -12.45 -1.63 -3.34
C PHE A 105 -11.06 -1.21 -3.84
N PHE A 106 -10.22 -0.83 -2.88
CA PHE A 106 -8.81 -0.51 -3.06
C PHE A 106 -8.01 -1.76 -3.44
N ASN A 107 -7.03 -1.59 -4.34
CA ASN A 107 -6.03 -2.61 -4.66
C ASN A 107 -4.77 -1.97 -5.27
N TRP A 108 -3.77 -2.79 -5.56
CA TRP A 108 -2.49 -2.35 -6.12
C TRP A 108 -2.36 -2.59 -7.64
N GLY A 109 -3.41 -3.08 -8.30
CA GLY A 109 -3.32 -3.46 -9.71
C GLY A 109 -2.46 -4.71 -9.94
N GLY A 110 -2.02 -4.92 -11.18
CA GLY A 110 -1.11 -6.01 -11.53
C GLY A 110 -1.59 -7.39 -11.08
N GLY A 111 -0.67 -8.17 -10.51
CA GLY A 111 -0.94 -9.50 -9.99
C GLY A 111 -1.98 -9.53 -8.86
N SER A 112 -2.11 -8.43 -8.10
CA SER A 112 -3.01 -8.35 -6.95
C SER A 112 -4.50 -8.52 -7.32
N ILE A 113 -4.90 -8.18 -8.55
CA ILE A 113 -6.28 -8.31 -9.03
C ILE A 113 -6.49 -9.49 -9.97
N ALA A 114 -5.42 -10.11 -10.48
CA ALA A 114 -5.52 -11.20 -11.45
C ALA A 114 -6.43 -12.37 -11.00
N PRO A 115 -6.38 -12.86 -9.75
CA PRO A 115 -7.29 -13.89 -9.29
C PRO A 115 -8.76 -13.47 -9.33
N TYR A 116 -9.07 -12.23 -9.00
CA TYR A 116 -10.46 -11.73 -9.02
C TYR A 116 -10.98 -11.64 -10.46
N VAL A 117 -10.11 -11.27 -11.42
CA VAL A 117 -10.44 -11.29 -12.87
C VAL A 117 -10.67 -12.73 -13.33
N LYS A 118 -9.75 -13.65 -13.02
CA LYS A 118 -9.84 -15.09 -13.37
C LYS A 118 -11.14 -15.73 -12.86
N HIS A 119 -11.60 -15.34 -11.67
CA HIS A 119 -12.85 -15.80 -11.08
C HIS A 119 -14.08 -14.97 -11.50
N ASN A 120 -13.95 -14.05 -12.47
CA ASN A 120 -15.02 -13.22 -13.00
C ASN A 120 -15.79 -12.40 -11.93
N LEU A 121 -15.07 -11.95 -10.89
CA LEU A 121 -15.63 -11.15 -9.80
C LEU A 121 -15.64 -9.66 -10.10
N LEU A 122 -14.72 -9.19 -10.97
CA LEU A 122 -14.61 -7.77 -11.31
C LEU A 122 -15.48 -7.39 -12.51
N LEU A 123 -16.00 -6.17 -12.46
CA LEU A 123 -16.66 -5.54 -13.59
C LEU A 123 -15.60 -4.95 -14.52
N PRO A 124 -15.54 -5.35 -15.81
CA PRO A 124 -14.76 -4.61 -16.80
C PRO A 124 -15.27 -3.17 -16.91
N LEU A 125 -14.36 -2.20 -16.89
CA LEU A 125 -14.72 -0.78 -16.90
C LEU A 125 -14.83 -0.19 -18.31
N ASP A 126 -14.64 -1.00 -19.35
CA ASP A 126 -14.58 -0.55 -20.74
C ASP A 126 -15.87 0.16 -21.18
N ASP A 127 -17.04 -0.33 -20.75
CA ASP A 127 -18.33 0.33 -21.02
C ASP A 127 -18.45 1.68 -20.30
N MET A 128 -17.92 1.81 -19.08
CA MET A 128 -17.89 3.08 -18.35
C MET A 128 -16.91 4.05 -19.04
N ILE A 129 -15.76 3.56 -19.50
CA ILE A 129 -14.75 4.33 -20.24
C ILE A 129 -15.29 4.78 -21.58
N ALA A 130 -16.09 3.95 -22.27
CA ALA A 130 -16.74 4.34 -23.53
C ALA A 130 -17.74 5.49 -23.33
N LYS A 131 -18.44 5.51 -22.20
CA LYS A 131 -19.39 6.61 -21.85
C LYS A 131 -18.65 7.86 -21.34
N ASP A 132 -17.55 7.69 -20.61
CA ASP A 132 -16.69 8.78 -20.12
C ASP A 132 -15.22 8.44 -20.38
N PRO A 133 -14.68 8.84 -21.55
CA PRO A 133 -13.27 8.61 -21.90
C PRO A 133 -12.28 9.20 -20.88
N GLY A 134 -12.70 10.18 -20.09
CA GLY A 134 -11.92 10.80 -19.03
C GLY A 134 -11.45 9.82 -17.96
N LEU A 135 -12.20 8.74 -17.72
CA LEU A 135 -11.81 7.66 -16.80
C LEU A 135 -10.49 6.95 -17.19
N LYS A 136 -10.02 7.15 -18.43
CA LYS A 136 -8.74 6.65 -18.91
C LYS A 136 -7.80 7.77 -19.34
N SER A 137 -8.26 8.71 -20.14
CA SER A 137 -7.41 9.72 -20.79
C SER A 137 -6.83 10.77 -19.82
N ASN A 138 -7.43 10.93 -18.64
CA ASN A 138 -6.90 11.83 -17.61
C ASN A 138 -5.78 11.22 -16.75
N PHE A 139 -5.40 9.96 -16.98
CA PHE A 139 -4.31 9.31 -16.27
C PHE A 139 -3.13 9.01 -17.18
N LEU A 140 -1.94 8.90 -16.58
CA LEU A 140 -0.74 8.49 -17.30
C LEU A 140 -0.91 7.07 -17.84
N PRO A 141 -0.70 6.81 -19.15
CA PRO A 141 -0.93 5.49 -19.74
C PRO A 141 -0.12 4.37 -19.10
N SER A 142 1.14 4.65 -18.73
CA SER A 142 2.02 3.69 -18.05
C SER A 142 1.45 3.20 -16.72
N VAL A 143 0.73 4.06 -16.01
CA VAL A 143 0.07 3.73 -14.76
C VAL A 143 -1.25 3.02 -14.99
N PHE A 144 -2.12 3.60 -15.83
CA PHE A 144 -3.44 3.04 -16.10
C PHE A 144 -3.37 1.58 -16.58
N ASN A 145 -2.37 1.28 -17.44
CA ASN A 145 -2.20 -0.05 -18.00
C ASN A 145 -1.83 -1.13 -16.96
N THR A 146 -1.41 -0.77 -15.75
CA THR A 146 -1.18 -1.73 -14.66
C THR A 146 -2.47 -2.44 -14.21
N ALA A 147 -3.65 -1.82 -14.44
CA ALA A 147 -4.94 -2.44 -14.15
C ALA A 147 -5.64 -3.00 -15.40
N VAL A 148 -4.90 -3.22 -16.48
CA VAL A 148 -5.40 -3.86 -17.72
C VAL A 148 -4.95 -5.32 -17.73
N ILE A 149 -5.92 -6.23 -17.81
CA ILE A 149 -5.69 -7.69 -17.91
C ILE A 149 -6.47 -8.21 -19.11
N ASP A 150 -5.83 -8.99 -19.96
CA ASP A 150 -6.41 -9.55 -21.20
C ASP A 150 -7.11 -8.48 -22.07
N GLY A 151 -6.52 -7.29 -22.13
CA GLY A 151 -7.01 -6.16 -22.95
C GLY A 151 -8.22 -5.42 -22.36
N LYS A 152 -8.69 -5.78 -21.16
CA LYS A 152 -9.81 -5.12 -20.47
C LYS A 152 -9.32 -4.34 -19.25
N SER A 153 -9.95 -3.21 -18.98
CA SER A 153 -9.63 -2.33 -17.85
C SER A 153 -10.41 -2.75 -16.62
N TYR A 154 -9.72 -2.96 -15.48
CA TYR A 154 -10.34 -3.41 -14.23
C TYR A 154 -10.09 -2.48 -13.04
N GLY A 155 -9.45 -1.34 -13.26
CA GLY A 155 -9.19 -0.37 -12.20
C GLY A 155 -9.04 1.05 -12.70
N VAL A 156 -9.41 2.00 -11.84
CA VAL A 156 -9.15 3.43 -12.02
C VAL A 156 -8.11 3.85 -10.97
N PRO A 157 -7.02 4.54 -11.37
CA PRO A 157 -6.04 5.05 -10.42
C PRO A 157 -6.69 5.95 -9.35
N MET A 158 -6.28 5.80 -8.08
CA MET A 158 -7.00 6.49 -6.99
C MET A 158 -6.13 7.27 -6.00
N ARG A 159 -4.92 6.86 -5.67
CA ARG A 159 -4.07 7.61 -4.72
C ARG A 159 -2.97 8.37 -5.43
N GLY A 160 -2.07 7.69 -6.07
CA GLY A 160 -0.92 8.26 -6.72
C GLY A 160 0.21 7.24 -6.80
N THR A 161 1.26 7.64 -7.50
CA THR A 161 2.48 6.84 -7.56
C THR A 161 3.21 6.89 -6.22
N GLN A 162 3.78 5.77 -5.83
CA GLN A 162 4.43 5.58 -4.53
C GLN A 162 5.84 5.00 -4.73
N PRO A 163 6.79 5.82 -5.22
CA PRO A 163 8.18 5.41 -5.32
C PRO A 163 8.77 5.12 -3.94
N VAL A 164 9.64 4.13 -3.85
CA VAL A 164 10.44 3.88 -2.65
C VAL A 164 11.61 4.87 -2.62
N LEU A 165 11.80 5.53 -1.49
CA LEU A 165 12.77 6.59 -1.26
C LEU A 165 13.65 6.25 -0.05
N LEU A 166 14.86 6.78 -0.02
CA LEU A 166 15.69 6.77 1.18
C LEU A 166 15.41 8.03 2.00
N PHE A 167 14.60 7.89 3.05
CA PHE A 167 14.36 8.95 4.03
C PHE A 167 15.50 9.04 5.01
N ASN A 168 15.74 10.24 5.57
CA ASN A 168 16.79 10.46 6.54
C ASN A 168 16.42 11.53 7.58
N ASN A 169 17.03 11.43 8.74
CA ASN A 169 16.96 12.46 9.78
C ASN A 169 18.16 13.41 9.62
N LYS A 170 17.90 14.63 9.14
CA LYS A 170 18.94 15.65 8.87
C LYS A 170 19.77 15.99 10.10
N LYS A 171 19.13 16.05 11.29
CA LYS A 171 19.85 16.34 12.55
C LYS A 171 20.82 15.24 12.93
N VAL A 172 20.39 13.98 12.76
CA VAL A 172 21.24 12.82 13.04
C VAL A 172 22.45 12.82 12.11
N LEU A 173 22.24 13.01 10.80
CA LEU A 173 23.33 13.07 9.82
C LEU A 173 24.31 14.20 10.16
N ALA A 174 23.81 15.41 10.40
CA ALA A 174 24.64 16.55 10.77
C ALA A 174 25.47 16.30 12.04
N SER A 175 24.86 15.73 13.10
CA SER A 175 25.55 15.40 14.35
C SER A 175 26.60 14.30 14.17
N ALA A 176 26.41 13.43 13.20
CA ALA A 176 27.36 12.37 12.86
C ALA A 176 28.47 12.85 11.91
N GLY A 177 28.37 14.06 11.34
CA GLY A 177 29.26 14.56 10.30
C GLY A 177 29.07 13.87 8.95
N LEU A 178 27.85 13.38 8.68
CA LEU A 178 27.51 12.65 7.48
C LEU A 178 26.66 13.49 6.52
N SER A 179 26.72 13.13 5.24
CA SER A 179 25.85 13.62 4.18
C SER A 179 24.93 12.50 3.70
N VAL A 180 23.91 12.84 2.92
CA VAL A 180 23.05 11.82 2.28
C VAL A 180 23.91 10.95 1.33
N PRO A 181 23.90 9.62 1.46
CA PRO A 181 24.72 8.72 0.66
C PRO A 181 24.26 8.73 -0.81
N LYS A 182 25.20 8.85 -1.74
CA LYS A 182 24.95 8.84 -3.19
C LYS A 182 25.28 7.50 -3.82
N THR A 183 26.16 6.75 -3.20
CA THR A 183 26.62 5.43 -3.63
C THR A 183 26.37 4.38 -2.53
N TRP A 184 26.39 3.12 -2.91
CA TRP A 184 26.32 2.02 -1.95
C TRP A 184 27.48 2.06 -0.94
N ASP A 185 28.67 2.40 -1.42
CA ASP A 185 29.86 2.48 -0.56
C ASP A 185 29.73 3.62 0.46
N ASP A 186 29.13 4.76 0.09
CA ASP A 186 28.79 5.82 1.03
C ASP A 186 27.85 5.30 2.11
N LEU A 187 26.77 4.58 1.72
CA LEU A 187 25.81 4.02 2.67
C LEU A 187 26.48 3.04 3.65
N ILE A 188 27.34 2.15 3.16
CA ILE A 188 28.07 1.20 4.02
C ILE A 188 29.03 1.96 4.98
N ASN A 189 29.67 3.02 4.53
CA ASN A 189 30.48 3.87 5.38
C ASN A 189 29.64 4.54 6.47
N ASP A 190 28.50 5.10 6.10
CA ASP A 190 27.57 5.76 7.03
C ASP A 190 27.07 4.78 8.10
N VAL A 191 26.75 3.54 7.69
CA VAL A 191 26.39 2.45 8.63
C VAL A 191 27.48 2.24 9.69
N LYS A 192 28.76 2.17 9.29
CA LYS A 192 29.88 1.99 10.21
C LYS A 192 30.04 3.18 11.18
N VAL A 193 29.95 4.40 10.65
CA VAL A 193 30.09 5.63 11.46
C VAL A 193 28.95 5.74 12.48
N LEU A 194 27.72 5.52 12.07
CA LEU A 194 26.53 5.60 12.94
C LEU A 194 26.58 4.55 14.04
N LYS A 195 26.94 3.30 13.70
CA LYS A 195 27.12 2.24 14.70
C LYS A 195 28.21 2.58 15.71
N GLY A 196 29.35 3.13 15.26
CA GLY A 196 30.41 3.59 16.13
C GLY A 196 29.96 4.69 17.12
N LYS A 197 28.89 5.40 16.80
CA LYS A 197 28.24 6.42 17.66
C LYS A 197 27.07 5.87 18.49
N GLY A 198 26.76 4.57 18.40
CA GLY A 198 25.62 3.93 19.10
C GLY A 198 24.25 4.30 18.53
N ILE A 199 24.19 4.77 17.29
CA ILE A 199 22.95 5.11 16.57
C ILE A 199 22.60 3.95 15.65
N THR A 200 21.35 3.49 15.65
CA THR A 200 20.87 2.54 14.65
C THR A 200 20.97 3.18 13.26
N PRO A 201 21.73 2.63 12.31
CA PRO A 201 21.88 3.27 11.01
C PRO A 201 20.56 3.40 10.26
N ILE A 202 19.78 2.33 10.17
CA ILE A 202 18.58 2.23 9.34
C ILE A 202 17.42 1.71 10.18
N ALA A 203 16.33 2.44 10.26
CA ALA A 203 15.06 1.94 10.77
C ALA A 203 14.48 0.94 9.75
N LEU A 204 14.06 -0.23 10.22
CA LEU A 204 13.43 -1.26 9.39
C LEU A 204 12.24 -1.88 10.12
N GLY A 205 11.08 -1.83 9.49
CA GLY A 205 9.85 -2.47 9.95
C GLY A 205 9.80 -3.96 9.62
N GLY A 206 10.86 -4.73 10.00
CA GLY A 206 10.99 -6.15 9.66
C GLY A 206 9.90 -7.05 10.23
N GLY A 207 9.21 -6.63 11.31
CA GLY A 207 8.06 -7.34 11.86
C GLY A 207 6.85 -7.41 10.92
N ASP A 208 6.74 -6.48 9.98
CA ASP A 208 5.73 -6.52 8.92
C ASP A 208 6.21 -7.26 7.66
N GLN A 209 7.49 -7.63 7.58
CA GLN A 209 8.19 -8.33 6.48
C GLN A 209 8.27 -7.57 5.14
N TRP A 210 7.19 -6.92 4.68
CA TRP A 210 7.17 -6.20 3.41
C TRP A 210 8.15 -5.02 3.31
N PRO A 211 8.55 -4.29 4.38
CA PRO A 211 9.57 -3.25 4.24
C PRO A 211 10.95 -3.81 3.88
N THR A 212 11.22 -5.06 4.24
CA THR A 212 12.46 -5.74 3.91
C THR A 212 12.60 -5.99 2.41
N LEU A 213 11.47 -6.21 1.71
CA LEU A 213 11.41 -6.43 0.26
C LEU A 213 12.00 -5.26 -0.53
N MET A 214 11.80 -4.01 -0.10
CA MET A 214 12.27 -2.81 -0.81
C MET A 214 13.79 -2.79 -0.98
N TRP A 215 14.54 -3.35 -0.04
CA TRP A 215 15.99 -3.50 -0.12
C TRP A 215 16.38 -4.48 -1.22
N PHE A 216 15.68 -5.63 -1.32
CA PHE A 216 15.90 -6.60 -2.40
C PHE A 216 15.60 -5.99 -3.76
N GLU A 217 14.46 -5.35 -3.91
CA GLU A 217 14.03 -4.73 -5.17
C GLU A 217 15.08 -3.77 -5.72
N TYR A 218 15.55 -2.84 -4.87
CA TYR A 218 16.57 -1.88 -5.31
C TYR A 218 17.93 -2.49 -5.55
N VAL A 219 18.41 -3.36 -4.67
CA VAL A 219 19.75 -3.96 -4.85
C VAL A 219 19.79 -4.85 -6.09
N PHE A 220 18.74 -5.64 -6.32
CA PHE A 220 18.62 -6.46 -7.53
C PHE A 220 18.49 -5.60 -8.80
N ASP A 221 17.66 -4.55 -8.76
CA ASP A 221 17.53 -3.61 -9.87
C ASP A 221 18.87 -2.94 -10.19
N ARG A 222 19.54 -2.36 -9.19
CA ARG A 222 20.83 -1.68 -9.40
C ARG A 222 21.91 -2.60 -9.96
N LEU A 223 21.94 -3.87 -9.56
CA LEU A 223 22.96 -4.82 -10.03
C LEU A 223 22.64 -5.45 -11.37
N ALA A 224 21.40 -5.88 -11.59
CA ALA A 224 21.01 -6.67 -12.74
C ALA A 224 20.15 -5.91 -13.76
N GLY A 225 19.61 -4.76 -13.36
CA GLY A 225 18.61 -4.04 -14.12
C GLY A 225 17.20 -4.63 -13.98
N PRO A 226 16.17 -3.95 -14.50
CA PRO A 226 14.77 -4.36 -14.34
C PRO A 226 14.43 -5.65 -15.10
N ASP A 227 15.28 -6.08 -16.04
CA ASP A 227 15.08 -7.30 -16.84
C ASP A 227 15.13 -8.57 -16.01
N LEU A 228 15.93 -8.60 -14.94
CA LEU A 228 16.03 -9.77 -14.08
C LEU A 228 14.65 -10.11 -13.49
N PHE A 229 14.00 -9.14 -12.88
CA PHE A 229 12.69 -9.36 -12.27
C PHE A 229 11.60 -9.64 -13.30
N ARG A 230 11.63 -8.96 -14.47
CA ARG A 230 10.71 -9.26 -15.58
C ARG A 230 10.80 -10.71 -16.05
N LYS A 231 12.02 -11.28 -16.15
CA LYS A 231 12.24 -12.69 -16.47
C LYS A 231 11.72 -13.62 -15.39
N ALA A 232 12.02 -13.30 -14.11
CA ALA A 232 11.53 -14.06 -12.97
C ALA A 232 10.00 -14.09 -12.92
N LEU A 233 9.35 -12.95 -13.11
CA LEU A 233 7.89 -12.82 -13.14
C LEU A 233 7.27 -13.60 -14.32
N ALA A 234 7.97 -13.69 -15.46
CA ALA A 234 7.59 -14.51 -16.59
C ALA A 234 7.83 -16.02 -16.38
N GLY A 235 8.32 -16.45 -15.21
CA GLY A 235 8.55 -17.84 -14.86
C GLY A 235 9.94 -18.38 -15.19
N ASP A 236 10.87 -17.54 -15.65
CA ASP A 236 12.27 -17.94 -15.87
C ASP A 236 13.01 -18.07 -14.52
N LYS A 237 13.07 -19.29 -14.02
CA LYS A 237 13.71 -19.61 -12.74
C LYS A 237 15.22 -19.33 -12.76
N SER A 238 15.86 -19.30 -13.94
CA SER A 238 17.29 -19.02 -14.07
C SER A 238 17.65 -17.58 -13.69
N ALA A 239 16.65 -16.66 -13.75
CA ALA A 239 16.83 -15.28 -13.32
C ALA A 239 17.38 -15.18 -11.87
N TRP A 240 16.99 -16.09 -10.98
CA TRP A 240 17.40 -16.06 -9.58
C TRP A 240 18.80 -16.64 -9.32
N SER A 241 19.33 -17.49 -10.20
CA SER A 241 20.59 -18.21 -10.01
C SER A 241 21.77 -17.60 -10.79
N GLY A 242 21.59 -16.45 -11.42
CA GLY A 242 22.65 -15.76 -12.16
C GLY A 242 23.71 -15.10 -11.24
N ALA A 243 24.88 -14.80 -11.80
CA ALA A 243 25.97 -14.15 -11.06
C ALA A 243 25.55 -12.80 -10.42
N ASP A 244 24.65 -12.05 -11.06
CA ASP A 244 24.17 -10.79 -10.51
C ASP A 244 23.28 -11.00 -9.28
N SER A 245 22.48 -12.07 -9.24
CA SER A 245 21.68 -12.43 -8.06
C SER A 245 22.59 -12.78 -6.88
N GLY A 246 23.66 -13.56 -7.11
CA GLY A 246 24.65 -13.85 -6.06
C GLY A 246 25.33 -12.59 -5.51
N LYS A 247 25.67 -11.64 -6.37
CA LYS A 247 26.23 -10.33 -5.95
C LYS A 247 25.22 -9.52 -5.16
N ALA A 248 23.94 -9.47 -5.59
CA ALA A 248 22.88 -8.77 -4.90
C ALA A 248 22.68 -9.30 -3.48
N LEU A 249 22.62 -10.62 -3.33
CA LEU A 249 22.54 -11.28 -2.03
C LEU A 249 23.76 -10.99 -1.15
N GLY A 250 24.97 -10.97 -1.75
CA GLY A 250 26.19 -10.58 -1.05
C GLY A 250 26.15 -9.15 -0.50
N MET A 251 25.59 -8.20 -1.26
CA MET A 251 25.42 -6.81 -0.82
C MET A 251 24.40 -6.70 0.32
N LEU A 252 23.26 -7.40 0.21
CA LEU A 252 22.26 -7.41 1.28
C LEU A 252 22.84 -8.03 2.56
N LYS A 253 23.62 -9.12 2.42
CA LYS A 253 24.34 -9.72 3.54
C LYS A 253 25.34 -8.75 4.16
N GLN A 254 26.02 -7.93 3.39
CA GLN A 254 26.92 -6.90 3.91
C GLN A 254 26.20 -5.90 4.84
N LEU A 255 24.97 -5.50 4.53
CA LEU A 255 24.16 -4.64 5.41
C LEU A 255 23.78 -5.36 6.70
N THR A 256 23.30 -6.59 6.61
CA THR A 256 22.89 -7.37 7.80
C THR A 256 24.07 -7.68 8.70
N ASP A 257 25.21 -8.10 8.15
CA ASP A 257 26.44 -8.39 8.90
C ASP A 257 27.02 -7.13 9.55
N ALA A 258 26.92 -5.98 8.88
CA ALA A 258 27.26 -4.70 9.47
C ALA A 258 26.31 -4.27 10.61
N GLY A 259 25.19 -4.98 10.81
CA GLY A 259 24.17 -4.66 11.80
C GLY A 259 23.45 -3.35 11.51
N ALA A 260 23.21 -3.07 10.24
CA ALA A 260 22.64 -1.81 9.77
C ALA A 260 21.24 -1.52 10.37
N PHE A 261 20.46 -2.55 10.65
CA PHE A 261 19.07 -2.47 11.07
C PHE A 261 18.84 -2.55 12.59
N GLY A 262 19.92 -2.71 13.37
CA GLY A 262 19.81 -3.03 14.81
C GLY A 262 19.49 -4.50 15.04
N SER A 263 19.42 -4.92 16.31
CA SER A 263 19.28 -6.34 16.69
C SER A 263 17.83 -6.84 16.79
N ASN A 264 16.86 -5.96 16.75
CA ASN A 264 15.44 -6.26 16.98
C ASN A 264 14.52 -5.76 15.85
N PHE A 265 15.07 -5.54 14.66
CA PHE A 265 14.30 -5.02 13.51
C PHE A 265 13.13 -5.94 13.12
N ASP A 266 13.27 -7.25 13.37
CA ASP A 266 12.24 -8.28 13.13
C ASP A 266 10.99 -8.15 14.03
N SER A 267 11.13 -7.38 15.11
CA SER A 267 10.02 -7.07 16.05
C SER A 267 9.46 -5.65 15.86
N VAL A 268 10.15 -4.80 15.11
CA VAL A 268 9.68 -3.44 14.78
C VAL A 268 8.71 -3.51 13.62
N LYS A 269 7.59 -2.79 13.72
CA LYS A 269 6.59 -2.69 12.66
C LYS A 269 6.52 -1.29 12.10
N PHE A 270 6.27 -1.18 10.81
CA PHE A 270 5.88 0.08 10.17
C PHE A 270 4.44 0.44 10.52
N THR A 271 3.53 -0.51 10.36
CA THR A 271 2.07 -0.33 10.52
C THR A 271 1.66 0.17 11.91
N ASP A 272 2.45 -0.15 12.94
CA ASP A 272 2.24 0.35 14.31
C ASP A 272 3.06 1.62 14.60
N GLY A 273 3.63 2.26 13.56
CA GLY A 273 4.41 3.48 13.68
C GLY A 273 5.79 3.28 14.33
N GLY A 274 6.29 2.03 14.40
CA GLY A 274 7.56 1.71 15.06
C GLY A 274 8.78 2.26 14.31
N SER A 275 8.98 1.87 13.04
CA SER A 275 10.12 2.36 12.25
C SER A 275 10.04 3.86 11.95
N PRO A 276 8.88 4.47 11.60
CA PRO A 276 8.75 5.91 11.48
C PRO A 276 9.13 6.67 12.76
N ALA A 277 8.72 6.15 13.92
CA ALA A 277 9.07 6.78 15.20
C ALA A 277 10.56 6.68 15.53
N LEU A 278 11.26 5.61 15.13
CA LEU A 278 12.71 5.52 15.29
C LEU A 278 13.42 6.60 14.50
N LEU A 279 13.00 6.85 13.24
CA LEU A 279 13.53 7.91 12.40
C LEU A 279 13.25 9.29 13.00
N ALA A 280 11.99 9.58 13.34
CA ALA A 280 11.58 10.89 13.86
C ALA A 280 12.27 11.26 15.18
N LYS A 281 12.44 10.30 16.09
CA LYS A 281 13.08 10.50 17.39
C LYS A 281 14.61 10.49 17.33
N GLY A 282 15.21 10.39 16.15
CA GLY A 282 16.65 10.33 15.95
C GLY A 282 17.32 9.08 16.54
N LYS A 283 16.55 8.01 16.73
CA LYS A 283 17.07 6.70 17.12
C LYS A 283 17.64 5.95 15.93
N ALA A 284 17.19 6.29 14.73
CA ALA A 284 17.76 5.83 13.48
C ALA A 284 18.06 7.03 12.56
N ALA A 285 19.02 6.86 11.66
CA ALA A 285 19.44 7.90 10.72
C ALA A 285 18.71 7.84 9.39
N PHE A 286 18.42 6.63 8.90
CA PHE A 286 17.77 6.37 7.62
C PHE A 286 16.55 5.46 7.76
N GLU A 287 15.66 5.51 6.76
CA GLU A 287 14.61 4.54 6.52
C GLU A 287 14.37 4.42 5.00
N LEU A 288 14.43 3.20 4.46
CA LEU A 288 14.02 2.94 3.08
C LEU A 288 12.53 2.60 3.08
N MET A 289 11.72 3.47 2.48
CA MET A 289 10.27 3.35 2.55
C MET A 289 9.60 3.98 1.33
N GLY A 290 8.38 3.54 1.03
CA GLY A 290 7.56 4.19 0.02
C GLY A 290 7.24 5.65 0.37
N SER A 291 6.92 6.43 -0.64
CA SER A 291 6.70 7.87 -0.50
C SER A 291 5.62 8.27 0.51
N TRP A 292 4.73 7.34 0.90
CA TRP A 292 3.76 7.52 1.98
C TRP A 292 4.38 7.78 3.36
N GLU A 293 5.67 7.46 3.55
CA GLU A 293 6.39 7.80 4.78
C GLU A 293 6.32 9.30 5.06
N TYR A 294 6.35 10.14 4.03
CA TYR A 294 6.21 11.58 4.20
C TYR A 294 4.87 11.95 4.86
N SER A 295 3.75 11.40 4.37
CA SER A 295 2.42 11.65 4.96
C SER A 295 2.28 11.03 6.35
N THR A 296 2.92 9.89 6.61
CA THR A 296 2.99 9.27 7.92
C THR A 296 3.69 10.18 8.92
N GLN A 297 4.84 10.75 8.53
CA GLN A 297 5.57 11.70 9.37
C GLN A 297 4.83 13.03 9.53
N GLN A 298 4.21 13.53 8.45
CA GLN A 298 3.41 14.76 8.49
C GLN A 298 2.24 14.64 9.48
N SER A 299 1.60 13.48 9.54
CA SER A 299 0.49 13.19 10.44
C SER A 299 0.94 12.95 11.88
N GLY A 300 1.98 12.12 12.06
CA GLY A 300 2.43 11.66 13.39
C GLY A 300 3.47 12.55 14.05
N ASN A 301 4.32 13.22 13.26
CA ASN A 301 5.46 14.01 13.73
C ASN A 301 5.65 15.27 12.85
N PRO A 302 4.68 16.21 12.85
CA PRO A 302 4.64 17.32 11.88
C PRO A 302 5.87 18.24 11.95
N ASP A 303 6.41 18.51 13.13
CA ASP A 303 7.61 19.32 13.28
C ASP A 303 8.85 18.65 12.68
N PHE A 304 9.00 17.35 12.85
CA PHE A 304 10.05 16.56 12.23
C PHE A 304 9.89 16.54 10.71
N ALA A 305 8.68 16.25 10.21
CA ALA A 305 8.40 16.23 8.77
C ALA A 305 8.76 17.56 8.09
N LYS A 306 8.45 18.68 8.74
CA LYS A 306 8.69 20.02 8.21
C LYS A 306 10.16 20.43 8.23
N ASN A 307 10.89 20.12 9.30
CA ASN A 307 12.20 20.73 9.55
C ASN A 307 13.37 19.76 9.30
N ASP A 308 13.21 18.50 9.66
CA ASP A 308 14.32 17.57 9.84
C ASP A 308 14.23 16.31 8.95
N LEU A 309 13.08 16.03 8.36
CA LEU A 309 12.92 14.91 7.41
C LEU A 309 13.62 15.26 6.09
N GLY A 310 14.61 14.45 5.72
CA GLY A 310 15.21 14.46 4.39
C GLY A 310 14.75 13.27 3.57
N TYR A 311 14.92 13.36 2.26
CA TYR A 311 14.58 12.30 1.31
C TYR A 311 15.51 12.34 0.11
N SER A 312 15.79 11.18 -0.47
CA SER A 312 16.62 11.04 -1.67
C SER A 312 16.24 9.80 -2.48
N ALA A 313 16.74 9.72 -3.71
CA ALA A 313 16.74 8.47 -4.45
C ALA A 313 17.62 7.43 -3.74
N PHE A 314 17.39 6.14 -4.06
CA PHE A 314 18.24 5.05 -3.61
C PHE A 314 19.67 5.21 -4.19
N PRO A 315 20.72 4.91 -3.40
CA PRO A 315 22.11 5.05 -3.84
C PRO A 315 22.42 4.24 -5.11
N SER A 316 23.38 4.75 -5.90
CA SER A 316 23.89 4.02 -7.06
C SER A 316 24.83 2.88 -6.62
N VAL A 317 24.94 1.85 -7.46
CA VAL A 317 25.85 0.71 -7.26
C VAL A 317 26.91 0.73 -8.36
N GLN A 318 28.18 0.85 -7.98
CA GLN A 318 29.27 0.89 -8.94
C GLN A 318 29.35 -0.46 -9.70
N GLY A 319 29.43 -0.39 -11.02
CA GLY A 319 29.51 -1.59 -11.88
C GLY A 319 28.19 -2.36 -11.99
N GLY A 320 27.09 -1.85 -11.47
CA GLY A 320 25.76 -2.39 -11.69
C GLY A 320 25.27 -2.12 -13.11
N LYS A 321 24.29 -2.90 -13.57
CA LYS A 321 23.68 -2.83 -14.90
C LYS A 321 22.40 -1.98 -14.93
N GLY A 322 21.77 -1.79 -13.76
CA GLY A 322 20.57 -0.96 -13.62
C GLY A 322 20.89 0.53 -13.67
N ASP A 323 19.97 1.31 -14.21
CA ASP A 323 20.11 2.77 -14.22
C ASP A 323 19.96 3.31 -12.79
N PRO A 324 20.86 4.20 -12.31
CA PRO A 324 20.72 4.83 -10.99
C PRO A 324 19.39 5.60 -10.80
N LYS A 325 18.71 5.93 -11.89
CA LYS A 325 17.42 6.62 -11.87
C LYS A 325 16.23 5.67 -11.89
N ASP A 326 16.44 4.35 -12.06
CA ASP A 326 15.35 3.39 -11.97
C ASP A 326 14.68 3.47 -10.58
N VAL A 327 13.38 3.30 -10.56
CA VAL A 327 12.55 3.41 -9.37
C VAL A 327 11.83 2.09 -9.13
N VAL A 328 11.72 1.69 -7.88
CA VAL A 328 10.88 0.57 -7.45
C VAL A 328 9.76 1.07 -6.54
N GLY A 329 8.69 0.33 -6.43
CA GLY A 329 7.56 0.65 -5.55
C GLY A 329 6.21 0.45 -6.23
N ASN A 330 5.17 1.08 -5.69
CA ASN A 330 3.84 0.98 -6.28
C ASN A 330 3.67 2.04 -7.37
N THR A 331 3.41 1.61 -8.59
CA THR A 331 3.14 2.53 -9.71
C THR A 331 1.89 3.35 -9.45
N ASN A 332 0.90 2.75 -8.80
CA ASN A 332 -0.30 3.41 -8.25
C ASN A 332 -1.08 2.45 -7.34
N ASN A 333 -2.14 3.01 -6.71
CA ASN A 333 -3.25 2.24 -6.15
C ASN A 333 -4.50 2.45 -7.01
N PHE A 334 -5.41 1.51 -6.98
CA PHE A 334 -6.57 1.48 -7.88
C PHE A 334 -7.86 1.24 -7.10
N TYR A 335 -8.95 1.75 -7.63
CA TYR A 335 -10.29 1.28 -7.33
C TYR A 335 -10.73 0.28 -8.39
N SER A 336 -11.06 -0.94 -7.97
CA SER A 336 -11.74 -1.93 -8.80
C SER A 336 -13.20 -2.06 -8.37
N VAL A 337 -14.05 -2.46 -9.30
CA VAL A 337 -15.50 -2.56 -9.11
C VAL A 337 -15.92 -4.02 -9.13
N LEU A 338 -16.69 -4.45 -8.14
CA LEU A 338 -17.27 -5.80 -8.16
C LEU A 338 -18.44 -5.89 -9.13
N LYS A 339 -18.47 -6.96 -9.92
CA LYS A 339 -19.50 -7.23 -10.94
C LYS A 339 -20.91 -7.27 -10.37
N LYS A 340 -21.05 -7.55 -9.08
CA LYS A 340 -22.35 -7.64 -8.39
C LYS A 340 -22.95 -6.30 -7.99
N THR A 341 -22.26 -5.17 -8.19
CA THR A 341 -22.80 -3.84 -7.88
C THR A 341 -24.15 -3.62 -8.52
N LYS A 342 -25.08 -3.06 -7.74
CA LYS A 342 -26.44 -2.72 -8.22
C LYS A 342 -26.53 -1.26 -8.71
N HIS A 343 -25.47 -0.49 -8.54
CA HIS A 343 -25.43 0.96 -8.83
C HIS A 343 -24.27 1.35 -9.74
N PRO A 344 -24.10 0.70 -10.93
CA PRO A 344 -22.94 0.94 -11.79
C PRO A 344 -22.80 2.42 -12.24
N ASP A 345 -23.89 3.12 -12.48
CA ASP A 345 -23.86 4.54 -12.88
C ASP A 345 -23.41 5.44 -11.70
N ALA A 346 -23.80 5.12 -10.46
CA ALA A 346 -23.33 5.83 -9.28
C ALA A 346 -21.84 5.56 -9.02
N VAL A 347 -21.39 4.32 -9.24
CA VAL A 347 -19.98 3.94 -9.18
C VAL A 347 -19.17 4.70 -10.23
N ALA A 348 -19.65 4.78 -11.48
CA ALA A 348 -18.98 5.54 -12.53
C ALA A 348 -18.85 7.03 -12.16
N ALA A 349 -19.93 7.63 -11.60
CA ALA A 349 -19.89 9.01 -11.12
C ALA A 349 -18.93 9.21 -9.94
N PHE A 350 -18.78 8.23 -9.05
CA PHE A 350 -17.79 8.24 -7.98
C PHE A 350 -16.36 8.16 -8.54
N LEU A 351 -16.09 7.22 -9.44
CA LEU A 351 -14.78 7.04 -10.07
C LEU A 351 -14.32 8.27 -10.85
N LYS A 352 -15.25 9.02 -11.41
CA LYS A 352 -14.98 10.30 -12.10
C LYS A 352 -14.29 11.33 -11.20
N LEU A 353 -14.52 11.28 -9.89
CA LEU A 353 -13.87 12.20 -8.95
C LEU A 353 -12.36 11.96 -8.84
N MET A 354 -11.85 10.79 -9.23
CA MET A 354 -10.42 10.42 -9.10
C MET A 354 -9.51 11.23 -10.04
N TYR A 355 -10.04 11.97 -10.98
CA TYR A 355 -9.27 12.89 -11.82
C TYR A 355 -9.73 14.36 -11.70
N SER A 356 -10.55 14.69 -10.70
CA SER A 356 -10.93 16.06 -10.41
C SER A 356 -9.76 16.88 -9.86
N ASP A 357 -9.76 18.18 -10.11
CA ASP A 357 -8.77 19.09 -9.53
C ASP A 357 -8.79 19.08 -7.99
N GLU A 358 -9.98 18.87 -7.39
CA GLU A 358 -10.15 18.74 -5.94
C GLU A 358 -9.37 17.52 -5.42
N PHE A 359 -9.54 16.38 -6.07
CA PHE A 359 -8.81 15.15 -5.71
C PHE A 359 -7.30 15.33 -5.85
N VAL A 360 -6.84 15.89 -6.99
CA VAL A 360 -5.40 16.11 -7.24
C VAL A 360 -4.78 16.99 -6.14
N LYS A 361 -5.46 18.12 -5.81
CA LYS A 361 -4.99 19.03 -4.76
C LYS A 361 -5.01 18.37 -3.37
N ALA A 362 -6.06 17.59 -3.07
CA ALA A 362 -6.16 16.89 -1.79
C ALA A 362 -5.05 15.85 -1.61
N GLN A 363 -4.73 15.07 -2.65
CA GLN A 363 -3.61 14.11 -2.62
C GLN A 363 -2.26 14.82 -2.45
N LEU A 364 -2.01 15.88 -3.20
CA LEU A 364 -0.80 16.70 -3.04
C LEU A 364 -0.71 17.34 -1.64
N GLY A 365 -1.86 17.66 -1.03
CA GLY A 365 -1.95 18.21 0.33
C GLY A 365 -1.44 17.27 1.41
N ILE A 366 -1.49 15.95 1.19
CA ILE A 366 -0.96 14.93 2.09
C ILE A 366 0.37 14.33 1.61
N GLY A 367 1.01 14.93 0.60
CA GLY A 367 2.31 14.49 0.08
C GLY A 367 2.27 13.33 -0.92
N ASN A 368 1.11 12.89 -1.35
CA ASN A 368 0.98 11.92 -2.42
C ASN A 368 1.12 12.58 -3.80
N LEU A 369 1.65 11.85 -4.77
CA LEU A 369 1.80 12.31 -6.15
C LEU A 369 0.75 11.65 -7.07
N PRO A 370 -0.36 12.33 -7.39
CA PRO A 370 -1.36 11.80 -8.32
C PRO A 370 -0.77 11.50 -9.69
N THR A 371 -1.34 10.53 -10.37
CA THR A 371 -0.90 10.10 -11.71
C THR A 371 -1.81 10.63 -12.83
N THR A 372 -2.53 11.71 -12.54
CA THR A 372 -3.33 12.41 -13.54
C THR A 372 -2.44 13.27 -14.43
N THR A 373 -2.87 13.44 -15.69
CA THR A 373 -2.13 14.20 -16.71
C THR A 373 -1.94 15.67 -16.35
N ASN A 374 -2.81 16.24 -15.48
CA ASN A 374 -2.77 17.64 -15.03
C ASN A 374 -2.03 17.85 -13.70
N THR A 375 -1.48 16.80 -13.06
CA THR A 375 -0.80 16.89 -11.75
C THR A 375 0.29 17.97 -11.72
N ALA A 376 1.05 18.13 -12.80
CA ALA A 376 2.12 19.12 -12.89
C ALA A 376 1.63 20.56 -12.65
N ASN A 377 0.38 20.87 -12.98
CA ASN A 377 -0.20 22.20 -12.82
C ASN A 377 -0.45 22.59 -11.35
N PHE A 378 -0.45 21.61 -10.45
CA PHE A 378 -0.80 21.80 -9.04
C PHE A 378 0.36 21.56 -8.06
N LEU A 379 1.57 21.18 -8.54
CA LEU A 379 2.70 20.89 -7.67
C LEU A 379 3.07 22.06 -6.73
N SER A 380 2.98 23.28 -7.22
CA SER A 380 3.26 24.49 -6.43
C SER A 380 2.20 24.77 -5.36
N THR A 381 1.01 24.16 -5.46
CA THR A 381 -0.08 24.32 -4.48
C THR A 381 -0.08 23.23 -3.41
N SER A 382 0.87 22.29 -3.49
CA SER A 382 1.06 21.23 -2.50
C SER A 382 1.41 21.83 -1.13
N ALA A 383 1.04 21.15 -0.05
CA ALA A 383 1.49 21.50 1.30
C ALA A 383 3.03 21.41 1.45
N SER A 384 3.67 20.67 0.56
CA SER A 384 5.13 20.48 0.53
C SER A 384 5.63 20.50 -0.92
N PRO A 385 5.68 21.69 -1.57
CA PRO A 385 6.01 21.83 -2.99
C PRO A 385 7.33 21.19 -3.40
N ASP A 386 8.38 21.36 -2.57
CA ASP A 386 9.70 20.78 -2.82
C ASP A 386 9.67 19.24 -2.85
N TYR A 387 8.93 18.61 -1.93
CA TYR A 387 8.76 17.16 -1.89
C TYR A 387 7.96 16.65 -3.10
N SER A 388 6.86 17.32 -3.41
CA SER A 388 6.04 16.96 -4.57
C SER A 388 6.82 17.11 -5.89
N GLN A 389 7.59 18.20 -6.01
CA GLN A 389 8.45 18.40 -7.18
C GLN A 389 9.57 17.36 -7.28
N PHE A 390 10.18 17.01 -6.14
CA PHE A 390 11.19 15.95 -6.08
C PHE A 390 10.62 14.62 -6.57
N GLN A 391 9.48 14.18 -6.04
CA GLN A 391 8.81 12.93 -6.47
C GLN A 391 8.45 12.97 -7.97
N PHE A 392 7.88 14.10 -8.43
CA PHE A 392 7.51 14.26 -9.83
C PHE A 392 8.71 14.13 -10.75
N ASN A 393 9.82 14.78 -10.41
CA ASN A 393 11.06 14.72 -11.20
C ASN A 393 11.66 13.31 -11.18
N LEU A 394 11.66 12.65 -10.02
CA LEU A 394 12.17 11.28 -9.86
C LEU A 394 11.41 10.32 -10.77
N VAL A 395 10.10 10.30 -10.70
CA VAL A 395 9.25 9.40 -11.50
C VAL A 395 9.31 9.74 -13.00
N LYS A 396 9.32 11.04 -13.34
CA LYS A 396 9.41 11.48 -14.73
C LYS A 396 10.73 11.12 -15.40
N GLN A 397 11.83 11.10 -14.65
CA GLN A 397 13.17 10.82 -15.15
C GLN A 397 13.54 9.33 -15.09
N ALA A 398 12.75 8.52 -14.41
CA ALA A 398 13.02 7.10 -14.27
C ALA A 398 12.88 6.37 -15.62
N PRO A 399 13.94 5.71 -16.13
CA PRO A 399 13.85 4.86 -17.31
C PRO A 399 12.95 3.65 -17.08
N SER A 400 12.93 3.14 -15.84
CA SER A 400 12.07 2.06 -15.39
C SER A 400 11.44 2.41 -14.03
N PHE A 401 10.14 2.11 -13.90
CA PHE A 401 9.46 2.09 -12.61
C PHE A 401 8.94 0.66 -12.39
N GLN A 402 9.66 -0.10 -11.60
CA GLN A 402 9.35 -1.50 -11.32
C GLN A 402 8.26 -1.58 -10.25
N LEU A 403 7.16 -2.26 -10.56
CA LEU A 403 6.12 -2.56 -9.57
C LEU A 403 6.70 -3.46 -8.47
N SER A 404 6.37 -3.18 -7.23
CA SER A 404 6.78 -3.99 -6.07
C SER A 404 6.49 -5.46 -6.30
N TRP A 405 7.43 -6.34 -5.95
CA TRP A 405 7.38 -7.76 -6.34
C TRP A 405 6.17 -8.48 -5.76
N ASP A 406 5.79 -8.16 -4.53
CA ASP A 406 4.62 -8.74 -3.86
C ASP A 406 3.28 -8.32 -4.51
N GLN A 407 3.29 -7.20 -5.25
CA GLN A 407 2.15 -6.72 -6.02
C GLN A 407 2.16 -7.21 -7.48
N ALA A 408 3.35 -7.46 -8.00
CA ALA A 408 3.53 -7.99 -9.35
C ALA A 408 3.22 -9.49 -9.42
N TYR A 409 3.59 -10.26 -8.39
CA TYR A 409 3.20 -11.66 -8.25
C TYR A 409 1.72 -11.81 -7.83
N PRO A 410 1.09 -12.96 -8.12
CA PRO A 410 -0.23 -13.27 -7.57
C PRO A 410 -0.21 -13.27 -6.02
N PRO A 411 -1.33 -12.92 -5.34
CA PRO A 411 -1.37 -12.83 -3.87
C PRO A 411 -0.93 -14.10 -3.14
N ALA A 412 -1.11 -15.28 -3.76
CA ALA A 412 -0.65 -16.55 -3.19
C ALA A 412 0.89 -16.65 -3.08
N ALA A 413 1.63 -15.90 -3.89
CA ALA A 413 3.09 -15.86 -3.84
C ALA A 413 3.63 -14.80 -2.87
N ALA A 414 2.84 -13.80 -2.46
CA ALA A 414 3.30 -12.69 -1.64
C ALA A 414 3.83 -13.14 -0.26
N THR A 415 3.08 -13.98 0.46
CA THR A 415 3.52 -14.50 1.76
C THR A 415 4.78 -15.38 1.68
N PRO A 416 4.88 -16.36 0.76
CA PRO A 416 6.13 -17.10 0.53
C PRO A 416 7.31 -16.19 0.18
N LEU A 417 7.11 -15.18 -0.67
CA LEU A 417 8.12 -14.18 -1.03
C LEU A 417 8.63 -13.44 0.20
N HIS A 418 7.75 -12.82 0.97
CA HIS A 418 8.11 -12.10 2.20
C HIS A 418 8.83 -13.01 3.20
N THR A 419 8.36 -14.25 3.36
CA THR A 419 9.00 -15.24 4.25
C THR A 419 10.41 -15.59 3.81
N ALA A 420 10.66 -15.79 2.51
CA ALA A 420 11.99 -16.10 1.98
C ALA A 420 12.96 -14.92 2.22
N ILE A 421 12.51 -13.71 1.93
CA ILE A 421 13.27 -12.48 2.13
C ILE A 421 13.61 -12.28 3.61
N GLN A 422 12.61 -12.40 4.49
CA GLN A 422 12.83 -12.22 5.94
C GLN A 422 13.79 -13.25 6.50
N LYS A 423 13.67 -14.52 6.11
CA LYS A 423 14.63 -15.56 6.53
C LYS A 423 16.07 -15.24 6.14
N PHE A 424 16.27 -14.65 4.96
CA PHE A 424 17.59 -14.23 4.52
C PHE A 424 18.14 -13.10 5.39
N PHE A 425 17.35 -12.08 5.67
CA PHE A 425 17.73 -10.96 6.54
C PHE A 425 18.01 -11.40 7.97
N ASP A 426 17.25 -12.35 8.49
CA ASP A 426 17.43 -12.92 9.82
C ASP A 426 18.66 -13.89 9.90
N GLY A 427 19.33 -14.16 8.78
CA GLY A 427 20.41 -15.15 8.72
C GLY A 427 19.94 -16.61 8.91
N LYS A 428 18.63 -16.87 8.75
CA LYS A 428 18.01 -18.21 8.86
C LYS A 428 18.08 -19.03 7.57
N THR A 429 18.54 -18.43 6.49
CA THR A 429 18.86 -19.09 5.22
C THR A 429 20.04 -18.37 4.57
N ASP A 430 20.80 -19.11 3.78
CA ASP A 430 21.89 -18.57 2.95
C ASP A 430 21.39 -18.19 1.54
N ALA A 431 22.31 -17.79 0.67
CA ALA A 431 21.99 -17.40 -0.71
C ALA A 431 21.38 -18.55 -1.51
N ASP A 432 21.89 -19.78 -1.37
CA ASP A 432 21.37 -20.93 -2.12
C ASP A 432 19.95 -21.29 -1.67
N GLY A 433 19.69 -21.30 -0.37
CA GLY A 433 18.35 -21.51 0.18
C GLY A 433 17.36 -20.42 -0.22
N PHE A 434 17.80 -19.17 -0.27
CA PHE A 434 16.97 -18.06 -0.81
C PHE A 434 16.65 -18.25 -2.29
N ILE A 435 17.66 -18.54 -3.12
CA ILE A 435 17.48 -18.78 -4.57
C ILE A 435 16.48 -19.91 -4.81
N HIS A 436 16.63 -21.04 -4.07
CA HIS A 436 15.71 -22.17 -4.17
C HIS A 436 14.26 -21.77 -3.81
N ALA A 437 14.09 -20.98 -2.75
CA ALA A 437 12.77 -20.48 -2.36
C ALA A 437 12.14 -19.60 -3.45
N MET A 438 12.92 -18.69 -4.05
CA MET A 438 12.45 -17.81 -5.14
C MET A 438 12.11 -18.59 -6.41
N GLN A 439 12.87 -19.61 -6.76
CA GLN A 439 12.59 -20.51 -7.89
C GLN A 439 11.32 -21.36 -7.68
N SER A 440 10.88 -21.49 -6.44
CA SER A 440 9.70 -22.27 -6.06
C SER A 440 8.44 -21.42 -5.97
N LEU A 441 8.52 -20.09 -6.14
CA LEU A 441 7.36 -19.21 -6.16
C LEU A 441 6.45 -19.56 -7.36
N SER A 442 5.15 -19.63 -7.08
CA SER A 442 4.15 -19.87 -8.12
C SER A 442 3.78 -18.56 -8.82
N ASN A 443 3.75 -18.59 -10.15
CA ASN A 443 3.28 -17.49 -10.99
C ASN A 443 1.81 -17.66 -11.42
N SER A 444 1.10 -18.66 -10.88
CA SER A 444 -0.27 -19.04 -11.28
C SER A 444 -1.29 -18.73 -10.18
#